data_702ea081a0657a258f2e25c7b78b077d
#
_entry.id   702ea081a0657a258f2e25c7b78b077d
#
_cell.length_a   1.000
_cell.length_b   1.000
_cell.length_c   1.000
_cell.angle_alpha   90.00
_cell.angle_beta   90.00
_cell.angle_gamma   90.00
#
_symmetry.space_group_name_H-M   'P 1'
#
loop_
_entity.id
_entity.type
_entity.pdbx_description
1 polymer ?
#
loop_
_entity_poly.entity_id
_entity_poly.type
_entity_poly.pdbx_seq_one_letter_code
_entity_poly.pdbx_strand_id
1 'polypeptide(L)'
;MTCFHPLHAFDTGCFTSSGKREIIVSSHYKESLPVKKAVEKFGHDYRYDPKYMAVVDDVMCFVNPDEVPCGKCIGCKLDKSADWATRCMVEASLHSDNWFLTLTYNDESLPEDGKVSKRDIQLFNKRLRAAYGAGIRFFLCGEYGESFLRPHYHGIYFNLHLDDLKPV
;
A
#
# COMPACT_ATOMS: atom_id res chain seq x y z
N MET A 1 2.98 -17.14 0.62
CA MET A 1 3.00 -16.07 -0.41
C MET A 1 2.33 -16.60 -1.66
N THR A 2 1.23 -15.97 -2.12
CA THR A 2 0.41 -16.42 -3.27
C THR A 2 0.72 -15.65 -4.57
N CYS A 3 1.93 -15.05 -4.67
CA CYS A 3 2.33 -14.34 -5.87
C CYS A 3 2.57 -15.31 -7.04
N PHE A 4 1.88 -15.08 -8.17
CA PHE A 4 2.06 -15.90 -9.38
C PHE A 4 3.21 -15.43 -10.28
N HIS A 5 3.74 -14.23 -10.03
CA HIS A 5 4.82 -13.62 -10.81
C HIS A 5 5.78 -12.90 -9.86
N PRO A 6 6.55 -13.63 -9.03
CA PRO A 6 7.47 -13.01 -8.10
C PRO A 6 8.52 -12.18 -8.83
N LEU A 7 8.97 -11.12 -8.19
CA LEU A 7 10.13 -10.34 -8.59
C LEU A 7 11.35 -10.85 -7.83
N HIS A 8 12.54 -10.61 -8.35
CA HIS A 8 13.80 -11.02 -7.76
C HIS A 8 14.52 -9.79 -7.21
N ALA A 9 14.81 -9.80 -5.91
CA ALA A 9 15.43 -8.70 -5.18
C ALA A 9 16.89 -9.03 -4.91
N PHE A 10 17.81 -8.32 -5.56
CA PHE A 10 19.25 -8.48 -5.40
C PHE A 10 19.77 -7.47 -4.39
N ASP A 11 20.37 -7.96 -3.31
CA ASP A 11 21.04 -7.13 -2.33
C ASP A 11 22.41 -6.69 -2.87
N THR A 12 22.73 -5.42 -2.79
CA THR A 12 24.02 -4.87 -3.23
C THR A 12 25.08 -4.90 -2.12
N GLY A 13 24.67 -5.16 -0.86
CA GLY A 13 25.50 -5.00 0.32
C GLY A 13 25.71 -3.55 0.75
N CYS A 14 25.14 -2.58 0.02
CA CYS A 14 25.26 -1.16 0.30
C CYS A 14 24.05 -0.61 1.07
N PHE A 15 24.26 0.55 1.69
CA PHE A 15 23.22 1.27 2.42
C PHE A 15 23.08 2.69 1.87
N THR A 16 21.84 3.15 1.78
CA THR A 16 21.55 4.55 1.45
C THR A 16 22.01 5.48 2.54
N SER A 17 22.07 6.78 2.27
CA SER A 17 22.38 7.82 3.26
C SER A 17 21.43 7.81 4.47
N SER A 18 20.21 7.26 4.31
CA SER A 18 19.22 7.08 5.39
C SER A 18 19.36 5.75 6.16
N GLY A 19 20.41 4.96 5.89
CA GLY A 19 20.67 3.67 6.55
C GLY A 19 19.80 2.51 6.07
N LYS A 20 19.08 2.64 4.93
CA LYS A 20 18.31 1.56 4.33
C LYS A 20 19.18 0.76 3.36
N ARG A 21 18.99 -0.57 3.33
CA ARG A 21 19.66 -1.43 2.34
C ARG A 21 19.29 -1.02 0.92
N GLU A 22 20.28 -1.02 0.04
CA GLU A 22 20.06 -0.84 -1.38
C GLU A 22 19.78 -2.17 -2.04
N ILE A 23 18.59 -2.29 -2.59
CA ILE A 23 18.10 -3.51 -3.24
C ILE A 23 17.65 -3.18 -4.68
N ILE A 24 18.06 -4.03 -5.62
CA ILE A 24 17.63 -3.95 -7.01
C ILE A 24 16.56 -5.02 -7.23
N VAL A 25 15.35 -4.59 -7.56
CA VAL A 25 14.25 -5.50 -7.87
C VAL A 25 14.11 -5.61 -9.39
N SER A 26 14.08 -6.84 -9.89
CA SER A 26 13.96 -7.16 -11.30
C SER A 26 12.90 -8.22 -11.56
N SER A 27 12.15 -8.06 -12.66
CA SER A 27 11.30 -9.11 -13.22
C SER A 27 12.01 -9.89 -14.33
N HIS A 28 13.10 -9.35 -14.86
CA HIS A 28 13.84 -9.91 -16.00
C HIS A 28 14.99 -10.81 -15.55
N TYR A 29 15.79 -10.33 -14.61
CA TYR A 29 16.90 -11.11 -14.03
C TYR A 29 16.37 -11.96 -12.88
N LYS A 30 16.51 -13.30 -12.98
CA LYS A 30 15.98 -14.24 -12.00
C LYS A 30 17.05 -14.80 -11.06
N GLU A 31 18.19 -15.15 -11.59
CA GLU A 31 19.27 -15.83 -10.85
C GLU A 31 20.48 -14.92 -10.60
N SER A 32 20.79 -14.06 -11.56
CA SER A 32 21.93 -13.15 -11.48
C SER A 32 21.61 -11.82 -12.16
N LEU A 33 22.14 -10.72 -11.61
CA LEU A 33 21.99 -9.37 -12.15
C LEU A 33 23.39 -8.76 -12.38
N PRO A 34 23.76 -8.39 -13.61
CA PRO A 34 25.05 -7.75 -13.88
C PRO A 34 25.25 -6.47 -13.07
N VAL A 35 26.42 -6.33 -12.42
CA VAL A 35 26.78 -5.14 -11.62
C VAL A 35 26.66 -3.85 -12.43
N LYS A 36 26.96 -3.90 -13.72
CA LYS A 36 26.79 -2.76 -14.63
C LYS A 36 25.38 -2.17 -14.57
N LYS A 37 24.34 -3.01 -14.39
CA LYS A 37 22.94 -2.54 -14.27
C LYS A 37 22.67 -1.79 -12.97
N ALA A 38 23.38 -2.13 -11.90
CA ALA A 38 23.33 -1.37 -10.65
C ALA A 38 23.99 0.00 -10.80
N VAL A 39 25.15 0.06 -11.44
CA VAL A 39 25.85 1.31 -11.73
C VAL A 39 25.00 2.23 -12.61
N GLU A 40 24.39 1.69 -13.67
CA GLU A 40 23.47 2.44 -14.54
C GLU A 40 22.27 3.04 -13.77
N LYS A 41 21.76 2.31 -12.78
CA LYS A 41 20.59 2.74 -12.00
C LYS A 41 20.91 3.78 -10.94
N PHE A 42 22.02 3.61 -10.21
CA PHE A 42 22.34 4.41 -9.03
C PHE A 42 23.40 5.48 -9.29
N GLY A 43 24.09 5.43 -10.42
CA GLY A 43 25.05 6.45 -10.83
C GLY A 43 26.35 6.51 -9.99
N HIS A 44 26.64 5.49 -9.20
CA HIS A 44 27.77 5.47 -8.30
C HIS A 44 28.68 4.25 -8.55
N ASP A 45 29.95 4.45 -8.33
CA ASP A 45 30.95 3.40 -8.29
C ASP A 45 30.97 2.83 -6.86
N TYR A 46 30.05 1.90 -6.56
CA TYR A 46 29.90 1.32 -5.24
C TYR A 46 31.02 0.31 -4.94
N ARG A 47 31.50 0.32 -3.71
CA ARG A 47 32.24 -0.82 -3.14
C ARG A 47 31.20 -1.85 -2.69
N TYR A 48 30.77 -2.67 -3.62
CA TYR A 48 29.83 -3.75 -3.36
C TYR A 48 30.44 -4.80 -2.42
N ASP A 49 29.61 -5.37 -1.54
CA ASP A 49 30.04 -6.46 -0.68
C ASP A 49 30.21 -7.74 -1.53
N PRO A 50 31.44 -8.32 -1.58
CA PRO A 50 31.71 -9.54 -2.34
C PRO A 50 30.82 -10.73 -1.97
N LYS A 51 30.24 -10.74 -0.76
CA LYS A 51 29.30 -11.75 -0.29
C LYS A 51 28.09 -11.92 -1.20
N TYR A 52 27.65 -10.85 -1.85
CA TYR A 52 26.47 -10.83 -2.72
C TYR A 52 26.81 -10.95 -4.21
N MET A 53 28.07 -11.22 -4.53
CA MET A 53 28.56 -11.18 -5.91
C MET A 53 29.22 -12.48 -6.31
N ALA A 54 29.12 -12.81 -7.60
CA ALA A 54 29.86 -13.89 -8.24
C ALA A 54 30.13 -13.55 -9.71
N VAL A 55 31.09 -14.24 -10.31
CA VAL A 55 31.31 -14.19 -11.75
C VAL A 55 30.39 -15.22 -12.42
N VAL A 56 29.54 -14.76 -13.31
CA VAL A 56 28.61 -15.58 -14.11
C VAL A 56 28.87 -15.25 -15.56
N ASP A 57 29.24 -16.24 -16.38
CA ASP A 57 29.58 -16.08 -17.79
C ASP A 57 30.59 -14.93 -18.04
N ASP A 58 31.68 -14.91 -17.30
CA ASP A 58 32.73 -13.88 -17.31
C ASP A 58 32.29 -12.45 -16.96
N VAL A 59 31.07 -12.30 -16.41
CA VAL A 59 30.52 -11.03 -15.95
C VAL A 59 30.34 -11.03 -14.43
N MET A 60 30.76 -9.95 -13.76
CA MET A 60 30.49 -9.76 -12.33
C MET A 60 29.00 -9.46 -12.12
N CYS A 61 28.33 -10.29 -11.35
CA CYS A 61 26.89 -10.22 -11.08
C CYS A 61 26.58 -10.27 -9.58
N PHE A 62 25.49 -9.64 -9.16
CA PHE A 62 24.81 -9.96 -7.92
C PHE A 62 24.09 -11.29 -8.08
N VAL A 63 24.14 -12.14 -7.06
CA VAL A 63 23.58 -13.49 -7.06
C VAL A 63 22.71 -13.72 -5.82
N ASN A 64 22.01 -14.86 -5.80
CA ASN A 64 21.16 -15.28 -4.69
C ASN A 64 20.07 -14.24 -4.33
N PRO A 65 19.22 -13.85 -5.29
CA PRO A 65 18.14 -12.91 -5.03
C PRO A 65 17.07 -13.53 -4.13
N ASP A 66 16.47 -12.69 -3.29
CA ASP A 66 15.23 -13.02 -2.60
C ASP A 66 14.04 -12.87 -3.53
N GLU A 67 13.08 -13.79 -3.44
CA GLU A 67 11.80 -13.63 -4.12
C GLU A 67 10.88 -12.67 -3.34
N VAL A 68 10.37 -11.65 -4.03
CA VAL A 68 9.44 -10.68 -3.45
C VAL A 68 8.13 -10.60 -4.25
N PRO A 69 6.99 -10.35 -3.58
CA PRO A 69 5.71 -10.27 -4.26
C PRO A 69 5.68 -9.14 -5.29
N CYS A 70 5.12 -9.40 -6.47
CA CYS A 70 5.01 -8.38 -7.53
C CYS A 70 4.02 -7.24 -7.18
N GLY A 71 3.13 -7.44 -6.20
CA GLY A 71 2.12 -6.48 -5.76
C GLY A 71 0.94 -6.26 -6.72
N LYS A 72 0.96 -6.87 -7.93
CA LYS A 72 0.00 -6.58 -9.01
C LYS A 72 -0.89 -7.76 -9.39
N CYS A 73 -0.42 -8.99 -9.28
CA CYS A 73 -1.20 -10.18 -9.63
C CYS A 73 -2.36 -10.38 -8.65
N ILE A 74 -3.31 -11.20 -9.05
CA ILE A 74 -4.51 -11.47 -8.23
C ILE A 74 -4.13 -12.06 -6.86
N GLY A 75 -3.13 -12.95 -6.79
CA GLY A 75 -2.64 -13.50 -5.53
C GLY A 75 -2.15 -12.41 -4.58
N CYS A 76 -1.31 -11.48 -5.06
CA CYS A 76 -0.84 -10.36 -4.24
C CYS A 76 -1.96 -9.41 -3.81
N LYS A 77 -2.98 -9.22 -4.65
CA LYS A 77 -4.15 -8.39 -4.29
C LYS A 77 -4.99 -9.05 -3.21
N LEU A 78 -5.19 -10.36 -3.30
CA LEU A 78 -5.92 -11.14 -2.30
C LEU A 78 -5.18 -11.16 -0.96
N ASP A 79 -3.86 -11.41 -0.95
CA ASP A 79 -3.02 -11.33 0.25
C ASP A 79 -3.16 -9.95 0.93
N LYS A 80 -3.03 -8.88 0.16
CA LYS A 80 -3.19 -7.52 0.67
C LYS A 80 -4.59 -7.26 1.22
N SER A 81 -5.62 -7.77 0.58
CA SER A 81 -7.01 -7.67 1.06
C SER A 81 -7.19 -8.40 2.39
N ALA A 82 -6.67 -9.61 2.52
CA ALA A 82 -6.72 -10.39 3.75
C ALA A 82 -5.96 -9.70 4.90
N ASP A 83 -4.78 -9.12 4.62
CA ASP A 83 -4.01 -8.35 5.60
C ASP A 83 -4.81 -7.15 6.14
N TRP A 84 -5.47 -6.40 5.25
CA TRP A 84 -6.30 -5.28 5.67
C TRP A 84 -7.54 -5.71 6.44
N ALA A 85 -8.20 -6.80 6.02
CA ALA A 85 -9.33 -7.37 6.75
C ALA A 85 -8.92 -7.75 8.17
N THR A 86 -7.78 -8.45 8.33
CA THR A 86 -7.25 -8.82 9.65
C THR A 86 -6.97 -7.59 10.51
N ARG A 87 -6.33 -6.56 9.96
CA ARG A 87 -6.06 -5.30 10.70
C ARG A 87 -7.35 -4.62 11.14
N CYS A 88 -8.36 -4.55 10.27
CA CYS A 88 -9.66 -3.99 10.60
C CYS A 88 -10.36 -4.80 11.70
N MET A 89 -10.30 -6.14 11.66
CA MET A 89 -10.87 -6.99 12.70
C MET A 89 -10.19 -6.79 14.05
N VAL A 90 -8.85 -6.73 14.08
CA VAL A 90 -8.09 -6.47 15.31
C VAL A 90 -8.42 -5.09 15.86
N GLU A 91 -8.45 -4.06 15.02
CA GLU A 91 -8.82 -2.70 15.45
C GLU A 91 -10.25 -2.67 16.01
N ALA A 92 -11.21 -3.31 15.34
CA ALA A 92 -12.60 -3.36 15.78
C ALA A 92 -12.76 -4.05 17.13
N SER A 93 -11.95 -5.06 17.44
CA SER A 93 -12.00 -5.78 18.72
C SER A 93 -11.56 -4.93 19.91
N LEU A 94 -10.87 -3.83 19.68
CA LEU A 94 -10.40 -2.90 20.72
C LEU A 94 -11.45 -1.84 21.12
N HIS A 95 -12.57 -1.78 20.39
CA HIS A 95 -13.59 -0.74 20.55
C HIS A 95 -14.98 -1.35 20.64
N SER A 96 -15.85 -0.78 21.50
CA SER A 96 -17.25 -1.21 21.67
C SER A 96 -18.12 -0.82 20.47
N ASP A 97 -17.82 0.34 19.86
CA ASP A 97 -18.64 0.94 18.82
C ASP A 97 -17.85 1.08 17.52
N ASN A 98 -18.32 0.33 16.54
CA ASN A 98 -17.72 0.32 15.20
C ASN A 98 -18.85 0.45 14.15
N TRP A 99 -18.65 1.30 13.15
CA TRP A 99 -19.65 1.60 12.13
C TRP A 99 -19.09 1.40 10.73
N PHE A 100 -19.88 0.80 9.87
CA PHE A 100 -19.65 0.86 8.43
C PHE A 100 -20.48 1.98 7.84
N LEU A 101 -19.84 2.99 7.28
CA LEU A 101 -20.48 4.16 6.70
C LEU A 101 -20.27 4.22 5.19
N THR A 102 -21.36 4.52 4.48
CA THR A 102 -21.30 4.92 3.08
C THR A 102 -21.53 6.42 3.00
N LEU A 103 -20.54 7.15 2.51
CA LEU A 103 -20.59 8.62 2.39
C LEU A 103 -20.77 8.97 0.93
N THR A 104 -21.86 9.68 0.63
CA THR A 104 -22.20 10.14 -0.71
C THR A 104 -22.27 11.67 -0.75
N TYR A 105 -22.11 12.24 -1.91
CA TYR A 105 -22.38 13.66 -2.13
C TYR A 105 -23.87 13.89 -2.41
N ASN A 106 -24.42 15.01 -1.95
CA ASN A 106 -25.63 15.57 -2.52
C ASN A 106 -25.31 16.19 -3.90
N ASP A 107 -26.32 16.54 -4.68
CA ASP A 107 -26.11 17.04 -6.05
C ASP A 107 -25.36 18.38 -6.08
N GLU A 108 -25.60 19.23 -5.07
CA GLU A 108 -24.99 20.56 -4.96
C GLU A 108 -23.51 20.52 -4.60
N SER A 109 -23.08 19.46 -3.89
CA SER A 109 -21.68 19.30 -3.41
C SER A 109 -20.88 18.29 -4.23
N LEU A 110 -21.46 17.76 -5.31
CA LEU A 110 -20.75 16.82 -6.17
C LEU A 110 -19.57 17.52 -6.85
N PRO A 111 -18.34 16.99 -6.80
CA PRO A 111 -17.21 17.55 -7.50
C PRO A 111 -17.49 17.71 -9.01
N GLU A 112 -17.18 18.87 -9.58
CA GLU A 112 -17.42 19.20 -11.00
C GLU A 112 -16.73 18.21 -11.95
N ASP A 113 -15.55 17.69 -11.56
CA ASP A 113 -14.80 16.71 -12.33
C ASP A 113 -15.27 15.26 -12.13
N GLY A 114 -16.28 15.04 -11.28
CA GLY A 114 -16.84 13.72 -10.95
C GLY A 114 -15.86 12.77 -10.29
N LYS A 115 -14.77 13.27 -9.68
CA LYS A 115 -13.74 12.41 -9.08
C LYS A 115 -13.84 12.33 -7.57
N VAL A 116 -13.34 11.20 -7.03
CA VAL A 116 -13.15 11.07 -5.58
C VAL A 116 -12.15 12.10 -5.08
N SER A 117 -12.53 12.86 -4.04
CA SER A 117 -11.73 13.94 -3.48
C SER A 117 -11.13 13.53 -2.13
N LYS A 118 -9.81 13.37 -2.10
CA LYS A 118 -9.08 13.16 -0.84
C LYS A 118 -9.27 14.31 0.13
N ARG A 119 -9.42 15.53 -0.38
CA ARG A 119 -9.60 16.73 0.44
C ARG A 119 -10.92 16.72 1.19
N ASP A 120 -12.01 16.35 0.54
CA ASP A 120 -13.35 16.35 1.12
C ASP A 120 -13.44 15.34 2.25
N ILE A 121 -12.91 14.14 2.03
CA ILE A 121 -12.90 13.12 3.07
C ILE A 121 -11.99 13.47 4.25
N GLN A 122 -10.89 14.19 4.02
CA GLN A 122 -10.07 14.72 5.10
C GLN A 122 -10.81 15.77 5.93
N LEU A 123 -11.56 16.66 5.27
CA LEU A 123 -12.39 17.68 5.94
C LEU A 123 -13.55 17.05 6.70
N PHE A 124 -14.21 16.05 6.11
CA PHE A 124 -15.24 15.26 6.78
C PHE A 124 -14.70 14.64 8.07
N ASN A 125 -13.58 13.91 7.99
CA ASN A 125 -12.99 13.27 9.16
C ASN A 125 -12.51 14.27 10.24
N LYS A 126 -12.09 15.47 9.85
CA LYS A 126 -11.78 16.54 10.82
C LYS A 126 -13.02 17.00 11.56
N ARG A 127 -14.12 17.25 10.84
CA ARG A 127 -15.42 17.65 11.43
C ARG A 127 -15.98 16.55 12.33
N LEU A 128 -15.91 15.29 11.86
CA LEU A 128 -16.35 14.14 12.64
C LEU A 128 -15.60 14.04 13.98
N ARG A 129 -14.28 14.16 13.96
CA ARG A 129 -13.47 14.15 15.19
C ARG A 129 -13.71 15.36 16.09
N ALA A 130 -14.03 16.50 15.54
CA ALA A 130 -14.37 17.70 16.32
C ALA A 130 -15.72 17.52 17.05
N ALA A 131 -16.69 16.81 16.42
CA ALA A 131 -18.03 16.58 16.98
C ALA A 131 -18.05 15.39 17.96
N TYR A 132 -17.38 14.30 17.67
CA TYR A 132 -17.51 13.01 18.36
C TYR A 132 -16.23 12.55 19.09
N GLY A 133 -15.15 13.31 19.02
CA GLY A 133 -13.91 13.04 19.74
C GLY A 133 -12.72 12.63 18.85
N ALA A 134 -11.52 12.94 19.35
CA ALA A 134 -10.27 12.73 18.62
C ALA A 134 -9.84 11.25 18.50
N GLY A 135 -10.40 10.36 19.33
CA GLY A 135 -10.05 8.92 19.39
C GLY A 135 -10.59 8.09 18.22
N ILE A 136 -11.37 8.67 17.31
CA ILE A 136 -11.95 7.98 16.16
C ILE A 136 -10.85 7.57 15.20
N ARG A 137 -10.81 6.27 14.87
CA ARG A 137 -9.94 5.70 13.85
C ARG A 137 -10.78 5.22 12.68
N PHE A 138 -10.18 5.07 11.49
CA PHE A 138 -10.93 4.64 10.32
C PHE A 138 -10.04 3.95 9.29
N PHE A 139 -10.65 3.05 8.54
CA PHE A 139 -10.18 2.52 7.27
C PHE A 139 -11.19 2.90 6.21
N LEU A 140 -10.74 3.51 5.10
CA LEU A 140 -11.64 4.13 4.14
C LEU A 140 -11.12 3.97 2.71
N CYS A 141 -12.05 3.72 1.76
CA CYS A 141 -11.79 3.72 0.33
C CYS A 141 -12.79 4.62 -0.41
N GLY A 142 -12.37 5.15 -1.55
CA GLY A 142 -13.24 5.85 -2.49
C GLY A 142 -13.55 4.95 -3.67
N GLU A 143 -14.78 5.00 -4.13
CA GLU A 143 -15.32 4.20 -5.23
C GLU A 143 -16.17 5.05 -6.18
N TYR A 144 -16.50 4.47 -7.34
CA TYR A 144 -17.44 5.03 -8.31
C TYR A 144 -18.63 4.08 -8.47
N GLY A 145 -19.83 4.62 -8.46
CA GLY A 145 -21.06 3.84 -8.66
C GLY A 145 -21.08 3.18 -10.04
N GLU A 146 -21.61 1.96 -10.13
CA GLU A 146 -21.61 1.16 -11.36
C GLU A 146 -22.35 1.83 -12.53
N SER A 147 -23.51 2.44 -12.26
CA SER A 147 -24.37 2.96 -13.34
C SER A 147 -24.04 4.38 -13.77
N PHE A 148 -23.68 5.26 -12.82
CA PHE A 148 -23.50 6.70 -13.08
C PHE A 148 -22.10 7.20 -12.74
N LEU A 149 -21.18 6.31 -12.39
CA LEU A 149 -19.80 6.62 -11.97
C LEU A 149 -19.73 7.71 -10.88
N ARG A 150 -20.82 7.85 -10.08
CA ARG A 150 -20.91 8.86 -9.02
C ARG A 150 -19.90 8.53 -7.91
N PRO A 151 -19.00 9.45 -7.55
CA PRO A 151 -18.00 9.21 -6.51
C PRO A 151 -18.67 9.07 -5.13
N HIS A 152 -18.23 8.09 -4.37
CA HIS A 152 -18.66 7.85 -3.01
C HIS A 152 -17.55 7.18 -2.20
N TYR A 153 -17.73 7.05 -0.90
CA TYR A 153 -16.72 6.46 -0.01
C TYR A 153 -17.36 5.43 0.89
N HIS A 154 -16.65 4.31 1.08
CA HIS A 154 -16.96 3.32 2.09
C HIS A 154 -15.90 3.38 3.18
N GLY A 155 -16.34 3.39 4.44
CA GLY A 155 -15.44 3.47 5.58
C GLY A 155 -15.89 2.64 6.77
N ILE A 156 -14.94 1.96 7.39
CA ILE A 156 -15.11 1.38 8.72
C ILE A 156 -14.57 2.43 9.70
N TYR A 157 -15.40 2.86 10.63
CA TYR A 157 -15.06 3.81 11.68
C TYR A 157 -15.06 3.10 13.02
N PHE A 158 -13.95 3.16 13.73
CA PHE A 158 -13.73 2.54 15.01
C PHE A 158 -13.80 3.60 16.12
N ASN A 159 -14.32 3.22 17.28
CA ASN A 159 -14.51 4.12 18.43
C ASN A 159 -15.35 5.36 18.08
N LEU A 160 -16.38 5.18 17.27
CA LEU A 160 -17.33 6.22 16.91
C LEU A 160 -18.66 5.97 17.61
N HIS A 161 -19.00 6.81 18.59
CA HIS A 161 -20.28 6.74 19.32
C HIS A 161 -21.30 7.64 18.63
N LEU A 162 -22.31 7.05 18.01
CA LEU A 162 -23.38 7.77 17.32
C LEU A 162 -24.71 7.50 18.08
N ASP A 163 -24.98 8.30 19.09
CA ASP A 163 -26.13 8.12 19.99
C ASP A 163 -27.50 8.24 19.28
N ASP A 164 -27.52 8.97 18.15
CA ASP A 164 -28.75 9.28 17.42
C ASP A 164 -29.03 8.35 16.21
N LEU A 165 -28.10 7.50 15.84
CA LEU A 165 -28.29 6.56 14.72
C LEU A 165 -28.73 5.20 15.23
N LYS A 166 -30.00 4.86 14.99
CA LYS A 166 -30.46 3.49 15.21
C LYS A 166 -29.80 2.57 14.18
N PRO A 167 -29.31 1.39 14.61
CA PRO A 167 -28.83 0.38 13.67
C PRO A 167 -29.95 0.04 12.68
N VAL A 168 -29.61 0.00 11.39
CA VAL A 168 -30.52 -0.41 10.30
C VAL A 168 -30.48 -1.92 10.18
#